data_28f12cea5d2fdbfb8d24775fe2b0d349
#
_entry.id   28f12cea5d2fdbfb8d24775fe2b0d349
#
_cell.length_a   1.000
_cell.length_b   1.000
_cell.length_c   1.000
_cell.angle_alpha   90.00
_cell.angle_beta   90.00
_cell.angle_gamma   90.00
#
_symmetry.space_group_name_H-M   'P 1'
#
loop_
_entity.id
_entity.type
_entity.pdbx_description
1 polymer ?
#
loop_
_entity_poly.entity_id
_entity_poly.type
_entity_poly.pdbx_seq_one_letter_code
_entity_poly.pdbx_strand_id
1 'polypeptide(L)'
;MPSGSTPVRLSRFLVLTLAVTAGIAVANLYYIQPLLAEIAAEFHVTQAQVGYAATLTQVGYALGMLMILPLADIREKKSLILFMLLCSAGALLFLAFAWNSTVLSIASFAVGFTSIVPQLIVPLAAQLADPKERGRIIGTVMSGLLIGILVSRTFSGLVGKYLGWPSVYFIASGLMILLAGFLTFRLPKSPSTASAGYGALFRSMASLIKDLPLLREASLNGGMMFAAFSVFWTTLSFLLAEPRFGLGPDAAGLFGLIGVVGALAAPVAGRMADRRSPRFTIGIGMGAVILAYVCLLGFGYVLAGLVVGVILLDLGVQSTQISNQARIHAISDEARNRINTIYMVSYFVGGALGSWVGSFSYAHFGWTGVCIAGLLTQLIAVYAQVRGRRRELGSRSEAPA
;
A
#
# COMPACT_ATOMS: atom_id res chain seq x y z
N MET A 1 30.88 27.68 14.34
CA MET A 1 30.88 27.15 12.96
C MET A 1 30.78 25.64 13.06
N PRO A 2 29.68 24.99 12.68
CA PRO A 2 29.61 23.55 12.64
C PRO A 2 30.32 23.08 11.36
N SER A 3 31.22 22.12 11.54
CA SER A 3 32.02 21.46 10.54
C SER A 3 31.19 21.02 9.33
N GLY A 4 31.54 21.52 8.17
CA GLY A 4 30.93 21.18 6.88
C GLY A 4 31.12 19.68 6.59
N SER A 5 30.07 18.91 6.80
CA SER A 5 29.95 17.60 6.19
C SER A 5 29.71 17.83 4.69
N THR A 6 30.72 17.51 3.89
CA THR A 6 30.56 17.41 2.43
C THR A 6 29.27 16.64 2.10
N PRO A 7 28.36 17.18 1.30
CA PRO A 7 27.17 16.46 0.90
C PRO A 7 27.60 15.18 0.19
N VAL A 8 27.29 14.04 0.78
CA VAL A 8 27.52 12.73 0.16
C VAL A 8 26.61 12.68 -1.07
N ARG A 9 27.19 12.94 -2.24
CA ARG A 9 26.46 12.78 -3.51
C ARG A 9 25.99 11.33 -3.59
N LEU A 10 24.67 11.14 -3.55
CA LEU A 10 24.08 9.81 -3.77
C LEU A 10 24.51 9.32 -5.16
N SER A 11 25.29 8.24 -5.19
CA SER A 11 25.63 7.60 -6.46
C SER A 11 24.36 7.07 -7.11
N ARG A 12 24.27 7.11 -8.45
CA ARG A 12 23.15 6.51 -9.20
C ARG A 12 22.90 5.07 -8.80
N PHE A 13 23.98 4.34 -8.51
CA PHE A 13 23.92 2.96 -8.07
C PHE A 13 23.21 2.82 -6.70
N LEU A 14 23.49 3.69 -5.72
CA LEU A 14 22.82 3.67 -4.42
C LEU A 14 21.33 4.01 -4.55
N VAL A 15 20.98 4.97 -5.40
CA VAL A 15 19.57 5.32 -5.68
C VAL A 15 18.81 4.14 -6.26
N LEU A 16 19.40 3.44 -7.24
CA LEU A 16 18.81 2.22 -7.82
C LEU A 16 18.68 1.10 -6.78
N THR A 17 19.69 0.94 -5.93
CA THR A 17 19.62 -0.04 -4.82
C THR A 17 18.48 0.25 -3.88
N LEU A 18 18.30 1.52 -3.48
CA LEU A 18 17.18 1.93 -2.62
C LEU A 18 15.83 1.69 -3.32
N ALA A 19 15.73 1.96 -4.63
CA ALA A 19 14.54 1.71 -5.42
C ALA A 19 14.19 0.21 -5.48
N VAL A 20 15.19 -0.65 -5.74
CA VAL A 20 15.04 -2.11 -5.76
C VAL A 20 14.66 -2.63 -4.37
N THR A 21 15.33 -2.15 -3.31
CA THR A 21 15.01 -2.56 -1.94
C THR A 21 13.58 -2.16 -1.56
N ALA A 22 13.14 -0.95 -1.90
CA ALA A 22 11.78 -0.51 -1.65
C ALA A 22 10.76 -1.38 -2.42
N GLY A 23 11.06 -1.73 -3.68
CA GLY A 23 10.22 -2.59 -4.50
C GLY A 23 10.10 -4.01 -3.96
N ILE A 24 11.22 -4.65 -3.62
CA ILE A 24 11.21 -6.02 -3.10
C ILE A 24 10.58 -6.08 -1.69
N ALA A 25 10.82 -5.09 -0.84
CA ALA A 25 10.25 -5.07 0.50
C ALA A 25 8.73 -4.82 0.49
N VAL A 26 8.21 -3.95 -0.40
CA VAL A 26 6.76 -3.74 -0.53
C VAL A 26 6.04 -4.94 -1.13
N ALA A 27 6.72 -5.71 -1.98
CA ALA A 27 6.17 -6.91 -2.62
C ALA A 27 5.67 -7.94 -1.61
N ASN A 28 6.28 -8.02 -0.42
CA ASN A 28 5.87 -8.93 0.65
C ASN A 28 4.40 -8.77 1.08
N LEU A 29 3.82 -7.58 0.91
CA LEU A 29 2.42 -7.31 1.26
C LEU A 29 1.43 -7.92 0.27
N TYR A 30 1.88 -8.22 -0.94
CA TYR A 30 1.01 -8.56 -2.06
C TYR A 30 1.17 -10.00 -2.54
N TYR A 31 2.24 -10.72 -2.12
CA TYR A 31 2.48 -12.10 -2.52
C TYR A 31 1.33 -13.04 -2.18
N ILE A 32 0.65 -12.81 -1.06
CA ILE A 32 -0.43 -13.70 -0.59
C ILE A 32 -1.65 -13.70 -1.51
N GLN A 33 -1.95 -12.57 -2.19
CA GLN A 33 -3.22 -12.36 -2.88
C GLN A 33 -3.51 -13.39 -4.00
N PRO A 34 -2.59 -13.69 -4.94
CA PRO A 34 -2.84 -14.71 -5.96
C PRO A 34 -2.91 -16.13 -5.41
N LEU A 35 -2.35 -16.37 -4.21
CA LEU A 35 -2.18 -17.70 -3.62
C LEU A 35 -3.36 -18.12 -2.72
N LEU A 36 -4.26 -17.19 -2.38
CA LEU A 36 -5.31 -17.44 -1.38
C LEU A 36 -6.23 -18.60 -1.74
N ALA A 37 -6.58 -18.79 -3.01
CA ALA A 37 -7.44 -19.88 -3.43
C ALA A 37 -6.75 -21.25 -3.28
N GLU A 38 -5.46 -21.33 -3.66
CA GLU A 38 -4.65 -22.55 -3.51
C GLU A 38 -4.46 -22.91 -2.03
N ILE A 39 -4.10 -21.93 -1.20
CA ILE A 39 -3.91 -22.13 0.24
C ILE A 39 -5.23 -22.54 0.92
N ALA A 40 -6.38 -21.98 0.52
CA ALA A 40 -7.67 -22.36 1.02
C ALA A 40 -8.00 -23.82 0.71
N ALA A 41 -7.69 -24.28 -0.50
CA ALA A 41 -7.87 -25.66 -0.92
C ALA A 41 -6.94 -26.62 -0.16
N GLU A 42 -5.65 -26.27 0.01
CA GLU A 42 -4.67 -27.09 0.73
C GLU A 42 -5.00 -27.25 2.21
N PHE A 43 -5.41 -26.17 2.89
CA PHE A 43 -5.77 -26.21 4.31
C PHE A 43 -7.21 -26.62 4.56
N HIS A 44 -8.01 -26.89 3.51
CA HIS A 44 -9.43 -27.24 3.60
C HIS A 44 -10.25 -26.22 4.42
N VAL A 45 -10.00 -24.94 4.21
CA VAL A 45 -10.65 -23.83 4.90
C VAL A 45 -11.49 -22.96 3.95
N THR A 46 -12.41 -22.18 4.52
CA THR A 46 -13.25 -21.28 3.73
C THR A 46 -12.46 -20.04 3.24
N GLN A 47 -12.98 -19.40 2.21
CA GLN A 47 -12.43 -18.14 1.67
C GLN A 47 -12.37 -17.03 2.73
N ALA A 48 -13.35 -17.00 3.64
CA ALA A 48 -13.35 -16.06 4.78
C ALA A 48 -12.18 -16.35 5.74
N GLN A 49 -11.90 -17.61 6.04
CA GLN A 49 -10.83 -18.01 6.96
C GLN A 49 -9.44 -17.71 6.38
N VAL A 50 -9.18 -18.09 5.13
CA VAL A 50 -7.87 -17.78 4.51
C VAL A 50 -7.69 -16.29 4.26
N GLY A 51 -8.77 -15.55 4.03
CA GLY A 51 -8.76 -14.10 3.85
C GLY A 51 -8.22 -13.31 5.04
N TYR A 52 -8.23 -13.91 6.25
CA TYR A 52 -7.56 -13.30 7.42
C TYR A 52 -6.05 -13.11 7.20
N ALA A 53 -5.40 -13.93 6.39
CA ALA A 53 -3.99 -13.75 6.09
C ALA A 53 -3.74 -12.41 5.36
N ALA A 54 -4.52 -12.09 4.32
CA ALA A 54 -4.42 -10.81 3.63
C ALA A 54 -4.82 -9.62 4.54
N THR A 55 -5.85 -9.79 5.35
CA THR A 55 -6.31 -8.79 6.32
C THR A 55 -5.22 -8.48 7.34
N LEU A 56 -4.65 -9.50 7.97
CA LEU A 56 -3.65 -9.35 9.03
C LEU A 56 -2.30 -8.85 8.50
N THR A 57 -1.95 -9.14 7.24
CA THR A 57 -0.79 -8.50 6.59
C THR A 57 -0.97 -6.98 6.58
N GLN A 58 -2.14 -6.48 6.23
CA GLN A 58 -2.40 -5.04 6.17
C GLN A 58 -2.54 -4.40 7.55
N VAL A 59 -3.15 -5.09 8.52
CA VAL A 59 -3.17 -4.66 9.94
C VAL A 59 -1.75 -4.57 10.48
N GLY A 60 -0.93 -5.60 10.23
CA GLY A 60 0.48 -5.61 10.62
C GLY A 60 1.23 -4.42 10.04
N TYR A 61 1.04 -4.14 8.74
CA TYR A 61 1.71 -3.02 8.08
C TYR A 61 1.26 -1.66 8.63
N ALA A 62 -0.04 -1.48 8.88
CA ALA A 62 -0.56 -0.25 9.51
C ALA A 62 0.01 -0.03 10.91
N LEU A 63 0.06 -1.09 11.74
CA LEU A 63 0.65 -1.03 13.08
C LEU A 63 2.17 -0.84 13.02
N GLY A 64 2.87 -1.51 12.10
CA GLY A 64 4.29 -1.31 11.86
C GLY A 64 4.61 0.14 11.51
N MET A 65 3.84 0.76 10.59
CA MET A 65 4.00 2.18 10.29
C MET A 65 3.73 3.06 11.51
N LEU A 66 2.64 2.81 12.24
CA LEU A 66 2.27 3.60 13.41
C LEU A 66 3.36 3.56 14.49
N MET A 67 3.98 2.39 14.72
CA MET A 67 4.94 2.19 15.80
C MET A 67 6.40 2.48 15.38
N ILE A 68 6.79 2.11 14.17
CA ILE A 68 8.21 2.14 13.78
C ILE A 68 8.59 3.45 13.07
N LEU A 69 7.67 4.10 12.31
CA LEU A 69 8.04 5.36 11.63
C LEU A 69 8.40 6.48 12.63
N PRO A 70 7.67 6.68 13.74
CA PRO A 70 8.12 7.65 14.75
C PRO A 70 9.48 7.28 15.38
N LEU A 71 9.80 5.98 15.48
CA LEU A 71 11.09 5.52 15.97
C LEU A 71 12.24 5.90 15.00
N ALA A 72 11.98 5.96 13.70
CA ALA A 72 12.96 6.38 12.70
C ALA A 72 13.34 7.87 12.78
N ASP A 73 12.54 8.70 13.44
CA ASP A 73 12.88 10.10 13.68
C ASP A 73 13.89 10.24 14.84
N ILE A 74 13.89 9.30 15.80
CA ILE A 74 14.73 9.32 17.03
C ILE A 74 15.86 8.31 17.03
N ARG A 75 15.90 7.37 16.09
CA ARG A 75 16.94 6.35 15.94
C ARG A 75 17.65 6.46 14.60
N GLU A 76 18.82 5.83 14.49
CA GLU A 76 19.58 5.75 13.24
C GLU A 76 18.78 4.94 12.21
N LYS A 77 18.45 5.57 11.07
CA LYS A 77 17.63 4.94 10.02
C LYS A 77 18.28 3.72 9.39
N LYS A 78 19.62 3.73 9.19
CA LYS A 78 20.34 2.57 8.64
C LYS A 78 20.12 1.33 9.49
N SER A 79 20.44 1.42 10.79
CA SER A 79 20.28 0.30 11.73
C SER A 79 18.84 -0.21 11.77
N LEU A 80 17.87 0.71 11.73
CA LEU A 80 16.45 0.36 11.73
C LEU A 80 16.04 -0.37 10.45
N ILE A 81 16.49 0.10 9.28
CA ILE A 81 16.21 -0.56 7.98
C ILE A 81 16.80 -1.97 7.97
N LEU A 82 18.06 -2.14 8.38
CA LEU A 82 18.72 -3.45 8.42
C LEU A 82 18.00 -4.41 9.38
N PHE A 83 17.64 -3.92 10.56
CA PHE A 83 16.91 -4.70 11.55
C PHE A 83 15.54 -5.14 11.01
N MET A 84 14.78 -4.23 10.38
CA MET A 84 13.47 -4.56 9.81
C MET A 84 13.57 -5.52 8.62
N LEU A 85 14.63 -5.45 7.78
CA LEU A 85 14.86 -6.43 6.71
C LEU A 85 15.09 -7.83 7.27
N LEU A 86 15.91 -7.96 8.32
CA LEU A 86 16.17 -9.26 8.96
C LEU A 86 14.93 -9.80 9.68
N CYS A 87 14.18 -8.96 10.37
CA CYS A 87 12.89 -9.34 10.96
C CYS A 87 11.90 -9.79 9.88
N SER A 88 11.87 -9.09 8.73
CA SER A 88 11.02 -9.46 7.60
C SER A 88 11.44 -10.82 7.02
N ALA A 89 12.74 -11.09 6.90
CA ALA A 89 13.23 -12.40 6.48
C ALA A 89 12.76 -13.52 7.43
N GLY A 90 12.86 -13.31 8.75
CA GLY A 90 12.37 -14.27 9.74
C GLY A 90 10.86 -14.48 9.68
N ALA A 91 10.09 -13.40 9.51
CA ALA A 91 8.63 -13.47 9.37
C ALA A 91 8.20 -14.21 8.09
N LEU A 92 8.91 -14.00 6.97
CA LEU A 92 8.68 -14.72 5.71
C LEU A 92 9.00 -16.21 5.84
N LEU A 93 10.09 -16.58 6.52
CA LEU A 93 10.37 -17.98 6.84
C LEU A 93 9.28 -18.59 7.72
N PHE A 94 8.84 -17.88 8.75
CA PHE A 94 7.75 -18.35 9.60
C PHE A 94 6.47 -18.58 8.80
N LEU A 95 6.17 -17.71 7.83
CA LEU A 95 5.03 -17.88 6.95
C LEU A 95 5.21 -19.06 5.99
N ALA A 96 6.41 -19.28 5.43
CA ALA A 96 6.71 -20.39 4.55
C ALA A 96 6.51 -21.77 5.23
N PHE A 97 6.71 -21.85 6.54
CA PHE A 97 6.48 -23.05 7.35
C PHE A 97 5.09 -23.12 7.98
N ALA A 98 4.13 -22.31 7.55
CA ALA A 98 2.77 -22.36 8.11
C ALA A 98 2.09 -23.68 7.76
N TRP A 99 1.58 -24.39 8.78
CA TRP A 99 0.92 -25.69 8.64
C TRP A 99 -0.60 -25.66 8.80
N ASN A 100 -1.15 -24.49 9.06
CA ASN A 100 -2.59 -24.25 9.10
C ASN A 100 -2.92 -22.75 8.92
N SER A 101 -4.18 -22.45 8.68
CA SER A 101 -4.68 -21.08 8.43
C SER A 101 -4.44 -20.11 9.58
N THR A 102 -4.45 -20.56 10.83
CA THR A 102 -4.19 -19.71 12.00
C THR A 102 -2.73 -19.26 12.04
N VAL A 103 -1.80 -20.21 11.88
CA VAL A 103 -0.35 -19.90 11.85
C VAL A 103 -0.03 -19.02 10.64
N LEU A 104 -0.62 -19.33 9.47
CA LEU A 104 -0.51 -18.51 8.27
C LEU A 104 -0.93 -17.05 8.57
N SER A 105 -2.04 -16.86 9.25
CA SER A 105 -2.59 -15.55 9.59
C SER A 105 -1.69 -14.76 10.55
N ILE A 106 -1.16 -15.43 11.59
CA ILE A 106 -0.22 -14.83 12.54
C ILE A 106 1.09 -14.46 11.84
N ALA A 107 1.63 -15.35 11.02
CA ALA A 107 2.84 -15.10 10.25
C ALA A 107 2.64 -13.95 9.24
N SER A 108 1.47 -13.88 8.61
CA SER A 108 1.09 -12.78 7.70
C SER A 108 1.06 -11.43 8.41
N PHE A 109 0.58 -11.39 9.65
CA PHE A 109 0.67 -10.18 10.49
C PHE A 109 2.13 -9.78 10.73
N ALA A 110 3.00 -10.73 11.08
CA ALA A 110 4.42 -10.47 11.31
C ALA A 110 5.11 -9.98 10.02
N VAL A 111 4.81 -10.57 8.85
CA VAL A 111 5.29 -10.11 7.54
C VAL A 111 4.85 -8.67 7.30
N GLY A 112 3.57 -8.35 7.50
CA GLY A 112 3.06 -6.98 7.36
C GLY A 112 3.81 -6.02 8.27
N PHE A 113 3.89 -6.32 9.57
CA PHE A 113 4.51 -5.46 10.58
C PHE A 113 5.97 -5.14 10.28
N THR A 114 6.73 -6.10 9.74
CA THR A 114 8.16 -5.95 9.46
C THR A 114 8.45 -5.36 8.08
N SER A 115 7.54 -5.42 7.11
CA SER A 115 7.75 -4.99 5.72
C SER A 115 7.66 -3.47 5.50
N ILE A 116 7.76 -2.65 6.55
CA ILE A 116 7.66 -1.18 6.51
C ILE A 116 8.89 -0.48 5.90
N VAL A 117 9.90 -1.23 5.51
CA VAL A 117 11.19 -0.74 4.98
C VAL A 117 11.04 0.32 3.88
N PRO A 118 10.10 0.21 2.91
CA PRO A 118 9.89 1.25 1.90
C PRO A 118 9.55 2.62 2.50
N GLN A 119 8.79 2.65 3.59
CA GLN A 119 8.41 3.88 4.28
C GLN A 119 9.57 4.54 5.03
N LEU A 120 10.64 3.79 5.30
CA LEU A 120 11.89 4.29 5.87
C LEU A 120 12.85 4.78 4.76
N ILE A 121 12.87 4.08 3.62
CA ILE A 121 13.78 4.36 2.50
C ILE A 121 13.41 5.66 1.80
N VAL A 122 12.14 5.94 1.54
CA VAL A 122 11.73 7.15 0.80
C VAL A 122 12.15 8.44 1.53
N PRO A 123 11.88 8.62 2.83
CA PRO A 123 12.39 9.78 3.57
C PRO A 123 13.91 9.82 3.70
N LEU A 124 14.57 8.66 3.82
CA LEU A 124 16.03 8.59 3.87
C LEU A 124 16.64 9.07 2.54
N ALA A 125 16.12 8.59 1.41
CA ALA A 125 16.57 9.01 0.08
C ALA A 125 16.38 10.53 -0.12
N ALA A 126 15.25 11.07 0.35
CA ALA A 126 14.98 12.51 0.32
C ALA A 126 15.95 13.32 1.20
N GLN A 127 16.34 12.78 2.36
CA GLN A 127 17.29 13.42 3.29
C GLN A 127 18.72 13.44 2.75
N LEU A 128 19.13 12.36 2.08
CA LEU A 128 20.47 12.21 1.52
C LEU A 128 20.63 12.92 0.16
N ALA A 129 19.55 13.30 -0.48
CA ALA A 129 19.54 13.90 -1.80
C ALA A 129 19.93 15.40 -1.77
N ASP A 130 20.69 15.83 -2.78
CA ASP A 130 20.88 17.28 -3.04
C ASP A 130 19.50 17.92 -3.29
N PRO A 131 19.22 19.13 -2.76
CA PRO A 131 17.95 19.83 -2.97
C PRO A 131 17.53 19.93 -4.44
N LYS A 132 18.47 20.08 -5.36
CA LYS A 132 18.21 20.17 -6.81
C LYS A 132 17.81 18.82 -7.44
N GLU A 133 18.26 17.71 -6.87
CA GLU A 133 17.98 16.36 -7.40
C GLU A 133 16.94 15.57 -6.59
N ARG A 134 16.47 16.14 -5.46
CA ARG A 134 15.58 15.45 -4.51
C ARG A 134 14.32 14.87 -5.16
N GLY A 135 13.65 15.65 -6.00
CA GLY A 135 12.44 15.18 -6.70
C GLY A 135 12.71 14.00 -7.63
N ARG A 136 13.82 14.04 -8.36
CA ARG A 136 14.24 12.95 -9.26
C ARG A 136 14.57 11.67 -8.48
N ILE A 137 15.29 11.78 -7.37
CA ILE A 137 15.70 10.65 -6.54
C ILE A 137 14.47 10.00 -5.89
N ILE A 138 13.57 10.80 -5.29
CA ILE A 138 12.29 10.30 -4.74
C ILE A 138 11.48 9.62 -5.84
N GLY A 139 11.37 10.23 -7.01
CA GLY A 139 10.67 9.65 -8.16
C GLY A 139 11.23 8.28 -8.56
N THR A 140 12.55 8.12 -8.59
CA THR A 140 13.19 6.84 -8.90
C THR A 140 12.87 5.77 -7.85
N VAL A 141 12.94 6.11 -6.56
CA VAL A 141 12.63 5.17 -5.47
C VAL A 141 11.14 4.78 -5.50
N MET A 142 10.25 5.74 -5.72
CA MET A 142 8.81 5.48 -5.85
C MET A 142 8.48 4.64 -7.08
N SER A 143 9.19 4.83 -8.20
CA SER A 143 9.04 3.95 -9.37
C SER A 143 9.42 2.51 -9.05
N GLY A 144 10.53 2.31 -8.32
CA GLY A 144 10.92 0.97 -7.84
C GLY A 144 9.85 0.33 -6.97
N LEU A 145 9.27 1.11 -6.04
CA LEU A 145 8.16 0.66 -5.19
C LEU A 145 6.94 0.25 -6.01
N LEU A 146 6.51 1.06 -6.97
CA LEU A 146 5.36 0.75 -7.83
C LEU A 146 5.60 -0.50 -8.69
N ILE A 147 6.78 -0.63 -9.29
CA ILE A 147 7.17 -1.82 -10.04
C ILE A 147 7.13 -3.06 -9.12
N GLY A 148 7.64 -2.93 -7.89
CA GLY A 148 7.59 -4.02 -6.90
C GLY A 148 6.16 -4.48 -6.60
N ILE A 149 5.22 -3.55 -6.41
CA ILE A 149 3.79 -3.88 -6.19
C ILE A 149 3.21 -4.65 -7.40
N LEU A 150 3.51 -4.20 -8.61
CA LEU A 150 2.95 -4.79 -9.82
C LEU A 150 3.54 -6.17 -10.12
N VAL A 151 4.88 -6.29 -10.04
CA VAL A 151 5.59 -7.54 -10.31
C VAL A 151 5.35 -8.58 -9.24
N SER A 152 5.09 -8.17 -7.98
CA SER A 152 4.91 -9.09 -6.85
C SER A 152 3.84 -10.15 -7.09
N ARG A 153 2.68 -9.74 -7.60
CA ARG A 153 1.56 -10.66 -7.87
C ARG A 153 1.89 -11.65 -8.97
N THR A 154 2.49 -11.17 -10.05
CA THR A 154 2.91 -12.03 -11.16
C THR A 154 3.98 -13.02 -10.72
N PHE A 155 4.97 -12.54 -9.96
CA PHE A 155 6.02 -13.38 -9.40
C PHE A 155 5.44 -14.46 -8.48
N SER A 156 4.60 -14.08 -7.51
CA SER A 156 4.03 -15.03 -6.56
C SER A 156 3.07 -16.01 -7.23
N GLY A 157 2.28 -15.56 -8.19
CA GLY A 157 1.37 -16.44 -8.93
C GLY A 157 2.11 -17.48 -9.78
N LEU A 158 3.19 -17.09 -10.47
CA LEU A 158 4.00 -18.02 -11.25
C LEU A 158 4.80 -18.97 -10.37
N VAL A 159 5.50 -18.46 -9.35
CA VAL A 159 6.27 -19.30 -8.42
C VAL A 159 5.34 -20.24 -7.66
N GLY A 160 4.20 -19.75 -7.18
CA GLY A 160 3.20 -20.56 -6.49
C GLY A 160 2.74 -21.74 -7.35
N LYS A 161 2.35 -21.48 -8.60
CA LYS A 161 1.89 -22.54 -9.51
C LYS A 161 2.93 -23.63 -9.79
N TYR A 162 4.20 -23.28 -9.99
CA TYR A 162 5.22 -24.23 -10.43
C TYR A 162 6.04 -24.86 -9.30
N LEU A 163 6.21 -24.13 -8.18
CA LEU A 163 7.06 -24.54 -7.06
C LEU A 163 6.29 -24.66 -5.73
N GLY A 164 4.98 -24.39 -5.75
CA GLY A 164 4.13 -24.31 -4.56
C GLY A 164 4.28 -22.97 -3.82
N TRP A 165 3.21 -22.56 -3.14
CA TRP A 165 3.13 -21.26 -2.46
C TRP A 165 4.22 -21.01 -1.41
N PRO A 166 4.73 -22.00 -0.63
CA PRO A 166 5.79 -21.76 0.36
C PRO A 166 7.10 -21.26 -0.28
N SER A 167 7.40 -21.69 -1.52
CA SER A 167 8.61 -21.31 -2.24
C SER A 167 8.71 -19.81 -2.49
N VAL A 168 7.57 -19.13 -2.66
CA VAL A 168 7.51 -17.65 -2.78
C VAL A 168 8.15 -17.00 -1.56
N TYR A 169 7.83 -17.48 -0.38
CA TYR A 169 8.29 -16.90 0.88
C TYR A 169 9.72 -17.28 1.23
N PHE A 170 10.18 -18.49 0.84
CA PHE A 170 11.59 -18.87 0.94
C PHE A 170 12.46 -17.96 0.07
N ILE A 171 12.08 -17.73 -1.19
CA ILE A 171 12.79 -16.83 -2.10
C ILE A 171 12.76 -15.39 -1.56
N ALA A 172 11.60 -14.91 -1.14
CA ALA A 172 11.46 -13.57 -0.58
C ALA A 172 12.33 -13.37 0.67
N SER A 173 12.38 -14.35 1.58
CA SER A 173 13.26 -14.31 2.76
C SER A 173 14.74 -14.21 2.37
N GLY A 174 15.18 -15.04 1.42
CA GLY A 174 16.54 -14.98 0.89
C GLY A 174 16.88 -13.60 0.32
N LEU A 175 15.95 -13.00 -0.42
CA LEU A 175 16.12 -11.64 -0.96
C LEU A 175 16.23 -10.59 0.16
N MET A 176 15.47 -10.69 1.26
CA MET A 176 15.59 -9.77 2.41
C MET A 176 16.96 -9.89 3.06
N ILE A 177 17.50 -11.10 3.24
CA ILE A 177 18.83 -11.34 3.80
C ILE A 177 19.91 -10.76 2.89
N LEU A 178 19.83 -11.01 1.58
CA LEU A 178 20.78 -10.47 0.61
C LEU A 178 20.77 -8.93 0.59
N LEU A 179 19.58 -8.32 0.61
CA LEU A 179 19.45 -6.87 0.69
C LEU A 179 20.01 -6.30 2.00
N ALA A 180 19.75 -6.94 3.14
CA ALA A 180 20.30 -6.53 4.43
C ALA A 180 21.85 -6.60 4.41
N GLY A 181 22.41 -7.69 3.91
CA GLY A 181 23.86 -7.85 3.74
C GLY A 181 24.45 -6.76 2.84
N PHE A 182 23.85 -6.54 1.67
CA PHE A 182 24.31 -5.54 0.71
C PHE A 182 24.25 -4.11 1.28
N LEU A 183 23.11 -3.74 1.90
CA LEU A 183 22.91 -2.41 2.47
C LEU A 183 23.80 -2.14 3.68
N THR A 184 24.24 -3.18 4.41
CA THR A 184 25.18 -3.03 5.52
C THR A 184 26.46 -2.31 5.08
N PHE A 185 26.96 -2.60 3.90
CA PHE A 185 28.20 -2.02 3.37
C PHE A 185 27.97 -0.72 2.57
N ARG A 186 26.80 -0.52 2.02
CA ARG A 186 26.53 0.57 1.06
C ARG A 186 25.75 1.75 1.64
N LEU A 187 24.93 1.51 2.67
CA LEU A 187 24.08 2.57 3.22
C LEU A 187 24.92 3.45 4.18
N PRO A 188 24.98 4.76 3.99
CA PRO A 188 25.67 5.65 4.91
C PRO A 188 24.93 5.72 6.25
N LYS A 189 25.67 5.97 7.33
CA LYS A 189 25.08 6.25 8.63
C LYS A 189 24.26 7.54 8.53
N SER A 190 23.06 7.52 9.08
CA SER A 190 22.16 8.66 9.10
C SER A 190 21.76 8.95 10.56
N PRO A 191 22.36 9.96 11.17
CA PRO A 191 22.04 10.31 12.55
C PRO A 191 20.59 10.70 12.71
N SER A 192 20.04 10.49 13.91
CA SER A 192 18.69 10.92 14.26
C SER A 192 18.55 12.44 14.16
N THR A 193 17.38 12.90 13.73
CA THR A 193 17.09 14.32 13.51
C THR A 193 16.24 14.95 14.60
N ALA A 194 15.58 14.14 15.46
CA ALA A 194 14.66 14.65 16.48
C ALA A 194 15.17 14.47 17.90
N SER A 195 14.98 15.51 18.71
CA SER A 195 15.17 15.50 20.17
C SER A 195 13.86 15.18 20.94
N ALA A 196 12.73 15.01 20.22
CA ALA A 196 11.42 14.77 20.85
C ALA A 196 11.31 13.33 21.36
N GLY A 197 10.74 13.16 22.56
CA GLY A 197 10.46 11.83 23.09
C GLY A 197 9.36 11.10 22.30
N TYR A 198 9.47 9.77 22.22
CA TYR A 198 8.55 8.91 21.46
C TYR A 198 7.06 9.17 21.77
N GLY A 199 6.69 9.31 23.05
CA GLY A 199 5.30 9.61 23.47
C GLY A 199 4.80 11.00 23.02
N ALA A 200 5.70 11.98 22.86
CA ALA A 200 5.34 13.30 22.36
C ALA A 200 4.94 13.26 20.88
N LEU A 201 5.56 12.39 20.07
CA LEU A 201 5.19 12.20 18.67
C LEU A 201 3.76 11.65 18.55
N PHE A 202 3.37 10.66 19.35
CA PHE A 202 1.99 10.13 19.36
C PHE A 202 0.97 11.18 19.77
N ARG A 203 1.29 11.95 20.82
CA ARG A 203 0.41 13.05 21.26
C ARG A 203 0.22 14.10 20.18
N SER A 204 1.30 14.44 19.47
CA SER A 204 1.25 15.34 18.33
C SER A 204 0.41 14.77 17.17
N MET A 205 0.51 13.47 16.86
CA MET A 205 -0.33 12.84 15.85
C MET A 205 -1.81 12.88 16.24
N ALA A 206 -2.13 12.63 17.51
CA ALA A 206 -3.50 12.71 17.99
C ALA A 206 -4.08 14.13 17.90
N SER A 207 -3.29 15.18 18.20
CA SER A 207 -3.73 16.57 18.01
C SER A 207 -3.95 16.88 16.52
N LEU A 208 -3.05 16.46 15.62
CA LEU A 208 -3.22 16.68 14.18
C LEU A 208 -4.52 16.05 13.63
N ILE A 209 -4.90 14.85 14.11
CA ILE A 209 -6.18 14.23 13.73
C ILE A 209 -7.35 15.06 14.22
N LYS A 210 -7.29 15.60 15.47
CA LYS A 210 -8.35 16.42 16.06
C LYS A 210 -8.49 17.76 15.36
N ASP A 211 -7.36 18.42 15.07
CA ASP A 211 -7.32 19.83 14.67
C ASP A 211 -7.42 20.02 13.16
N LEU A 212 -7.13 18.98 12.34
CA LEU A 212 -7.11 19.08 10.89
C LEU A 212 -8.27 18.33 10.21
N PRO A 213 -9.41 19.01 9.93
CA PRO A 213 -10.55 18.40 9.25
C PRO A 213 -10.20 17.84 7.87
N LEU A 214 -9.31 18.52 7.15
CA LEU A 214 -8.84 18.08 5.82
C LEU A 214 -8.09 16.74 5.91
N LEU A 215 -7.27 16.54 6.94
CA LEU A 215 -6.57 15.28 7.15
C LEU A 215 -7.55 14.13 7.41
N ARG A 216 -8.58 14.35 8.23
CA ARG A 216 -9.62 13.34 8.49
C ARG A 216 -10.41 12.98 7.23
N GLU A 217 -10.77 13.98 6.42
CA GLU A 217 -11.45 13.77 5.13
C GLU A 217 -10.59 12.95 4.18
N ALA A 218 -9.33 13.37 3.97
CA ALA A 218 -8.41 12.69 3.08
C ALA A 218 -8.11 11.26 3.55
N SER A 219 -7.93 11.05 4.87
CA SER A 219 -7.69 9.75 5.48
C SER A 219 -8.87 8.79 5.30
N LEU A 220 -10.10 9.25 5.52
CA LEU A 220 -11.30 8.43 5.30
C LEU A 220 -11.49 8.12 3.82
N ASN A 221 -11.32 9.11 2.96
CA ASN A 221 -11.41 8.94 1.52
C ASN A 221 -10.37 7.95 0.99
N GLY A 222 -9.08 8.14 1.32
CA GLY A 222 -8.00 7.25 0.93
C GLY A 222 -8.17 5.83 1.48
N GLY A 223 -8.61 5.70 2.75
CA GLY A 223 -8.91 4.41 3.37
C GLY A 223 -10.02 3.65 2.64
N MET A 224 -11.12 4.32 2.26
CA MET A 224 -12.22 3.69 1.53
C MET A 224 -11.84 3.33 0.07
N MET A 225 -11.01 4.15 -0.57
CA MET A 225 -10.47 3.82 -1.90
C MET A 225 -9.58 2.56 -1.84
N PHE A 226 -8.73 2.45 -0.84
CA PHE A 226 -7.90 1.27 -0.67
C PHE A 226 -8.68 0.05 -0.15
N ALA A 227 -9.77 0.28 0.58
CA ALA A 227 -10.72 -0.78 0.91
C ALA A 227 -11.34 -1.38 -0.35
N ALA A 228 -11.83 -0.57 -1.28
CA ALA A 228 -12.32 -1.05 -2.57
C ALA A 228 -11.24 -1.85 -3.32
N PHE A 229 -10.03 -1.31 -3.43
CA PHE A 229 -8.91 -2.02 -4.04
C PHE A 229 -8.69 -3.39 -3.40
N SER A 230 -8.68 -3.45 -2.07
CA SER A 230 -8.42 -4.69 -1.32
C SER A 230 -9.57 -5.69 -1.40
N VAL A 231 -10.83 -5.23 -1.44
CA VAL A 231 -12.01 -6.08 -1.69
C VAL A 231 -11.80 -6.90 -2.97
N PHE A 232 -11.42 -6.24 -4.06
CA PHE A 232 -11.20 -6.89 -5.36
C PHE A 232 -9.97 -7.80 -5.35
N TRP A 233 -8.79 -7.28 -5.02
CA TRP A 233 -7.55 -8.02 -5.15
C TRP A 233 -7.43 -9.22 -4.21
N THR A 234 -8.08 -9.19 -3.05
CA THR A 234 -8.12 -10.32 -2.13
C THR A 234 -9.03 -11.45 -2.63
N THR A 235 -10.07 -11.12 -3.43
CA THR A 235 -11.07 -12.11 -3.85
C THR A 235 -10.90 -12.59 -5.29
N LEU A 236 -10.08 -11.90 -6.09
CA LEU A 236 -9.87 -12.26 -7.50
C LEU A 236 -9.42 -13.71 -7.69
N SER A 237 -8.49 -14.21 -6.84
CA SER A 237 -8.02 -15.60 -6.93
C SER A 237 -9.13 -16.63 -6.70
N PHE A 238 -10.08 -16.33 -5.82
CA PHE A 238 -11.23 -17.22 -5.57
C PHE A 238 -12.15 -17.28 -6.80
N LEU A 239 -12.44 -16.12 -7.42
CA LEU A 239 -13.25 -16.05 -8.65
C LEU A 239 -12.60 -16.82 -9.80
N LEU A 240 -11.30 -16.63 -10.01
CA LEU A 240 -10.58 -17.30 -11.10
C LEU A 240 -10.46 -18.81 -10.89
N ALA A 241 -10.46 -19.27 -9.65
CA ALA A 241 -10.44 -20.70 -9.30
C ALA A 241 -11.81 -21.40 -9.46
N GLU A 242 -12.93 -20.62 -9.64
CA GLU A 242 -14.24 -21.23 -9.90
C GLU A 242 -14.22 -22.12 -11.15
N PRO A 243 -15.04 -23.19 -11.20
CA PRO A 243 -15.09 -24.12 -12.36
C PRO A 243 -15.33 -23.43 -13.70
N ARG A 244 -15.98 -22.25 -13.69
CA ARG A 244 -16.24 -21.45 -14.88
C ARG A 244 -14.97 -20.93 -15.56
N PHE A 245 -13.95 -20.58 -14.77
CA PHE A 245 -12.65 -20.12 -15.27
C PHE A 245 -11.61 -21.23 -15.19
N GLY A 246 -11.57 -21.98 -14.10
CA GLY A 246 -10.61 -23.05 -13.86
C GLY A 246 -9.15 -22.58 -13.89
N LEU A 247 -8.89 -21.31 -13.51
CA LEU A 247 -7.60 -20.66 -13.60
C LEU A 247 -6.87 -20.68 -12.25
N GLY A 248 -5.56 -20.91 -12.30
CA GLY A 248 -4.71 -20.98 -11.13
C GLY A 248 -4.12 -19.63 -10.68
N PRO A 249 -3.21 -19.68 -9.69
CA PRO A 249 -2.56 -18.50 -9.13
C PRO A 249 -1.75 -17.71 -10.15
N ASP A 250 -1.23 -18.35 -11.19
CA ASP A 250 -0.52 -17.70 -12.30
C ASP A 250 -1.42 -16.70 -13.04
N ALA A 251 -2.67 -17.08 -13.33
CA ALA A 251 -3.62 -16.19 -14.00
C ALA A 251 -3.97 -15.01 -13.06
N ALA A 252 -4.24 -15.26 -11.77
CA ALA A 252 -4.47 -14.20 -10.79
C ALA A 252 -3.26 -13.26 -10.68
N GLY A 253 -2.05 -13.80 -10.75
CA GLY A 253 -0.80 -13.04 -10.78
C GLY A 253 -0.65 -12.18 -12.03
N LEU A 254 -1.00 -12.70 -13.22
CA LEU A 254 -0.92 -11.98 -14.50
C LEU A 254 -1.87 -10.76 -14.53
N PHE A 255 -3.01 -10.80 -13.84
CA PHE A 255 -3.84 -9.62 -13.64
C PHE A 255 -3.08 -8.47 -12.97
N GLY A 256 -2.05 -8.76 -12.18
CA GLY A 256 -1.15 -7.73 -11.63
C GLY A 256 -0.45 -6.89 -12.70
N LEU A 257 -0.13 -7.47 -13.87
CA LEU A 257 0.45 -6.72 -14.99
C LEU A 257 -0.56 -5.77 -15.66
N ILE A 258 -1.85 -6.10 -15.61
CA ILE A 258 -2.90 -5.22 -16.13
C ILE A 258 -2.96 -3.94 -15.29
N GLY A 259 -2.72 -4.03 -13.98
CA GLY A 259 -2.62 -2.89 -13.08
C GLY A 259 -1.50 -1.89 -13.45
N VAL A 260 -0.49 -2.32 -14.25
CA VAL A 260 0.53 -1.39 -14.80
C VAL A 260 -0.12 -0.25 -15.59
N VAL A 261 -1.18 -0.53 -16.33
CA VAL A 261 -1.91 0.47 -17.11
C VAL A 261 -2.48 1.55 -16.19
N GLY A 262 -3.03 1.15 -15.01
CA GLY A 262 -3.49 2.09 -13.99
C GLY A 262 -2.35 2.93 -13.41
N ALA A 263 -1.17 2.32 -13.15
CA ALA A 263 0.00 3.04 -12.65
C ALA A 263 0.55 4.05 -13.68
N LEU A 264 0.52 3.73 -14.98
CA LEU A 264 0.90 4.66 -16.05
C LEU A 264 -0.02 5.89 -16.15
N ALA A 265 -1.24 5.81 -15.62
CA ALA A 265 -2.14 6.94 -15.53
C ALA A 265 -1.76 7.94 -14.41
N ALA A 266 -0.88 7.57 -13.47
CA ALA A 266 -0.48 8.43 -12.36
C ALA A 266 0.05 9.81 -12.80
N PRO A 267 0.93 9.93 -13.80
CA PRO A 267 1.39 11.23 -14.31
C PRO A 267 0.27 12.05 -14.98
N VAL A 268 -0.73 11.39 -15.57
CA VAL A 268 -1.89 12.07 -16.18
C VAL A 268 -2.79 12.62 -15.10
N ALA A 269 -3.07 11.82 -14.07
CA ALA A 269 -3.86 12.23 -12.91
C ALA A 269 -3.19 13.40 -12.15
N GLY A 270 -1.86 13.36 -11.95
CA GLY A 270 -1.10 14.45 -11.36
C GLY A 270 -1.27 15.75 -12.14
N ARG A 271 -1.04 15.73 -13.47
CA ARG A 271 -1.23 16.91 -14.33
C ARG A 271 -2.66 17.45 -14.34
N MET A 272 -3.65 16.57 -14.22
CA MET A 272 -5.05 16.97 -14.14
C MET A 272 -5.36 17.61 -12.78
N ALA A 273 -4.80 17.11 -11.69
CA ALA A 273 -4.90 17.70 -10.37
C ALA A 273 -4.27 19.11 -10.32
N ASP A 274 -3.13 19.30 -10.97
CA ASP A 274 -2.44 20.59 -11.06
C ASP A 274 -3.23 21.62 -11.88
N ARG A 275 -3.85 21.17 -12.99
CA ARG A 275 -4.56 22.08 -13.92
C ARG A 275 -5.97 22.48 -13.45
N ARG A 276 -6.70 21.60 -12.74
CA ARG A 276 -8.07 21.87 -12.31
C ARG A 276 -8.21 22.01 -10.80
N SER A 277 -8.11 20.94 -10.07
CA SER A 277 -7.96 20.89 -8.61
C SER A 277 -7.78 19.44 -8.16
N PRO A 278 -7.09 19.17 -7.05
CA PRO A 278 -7.01 17.83 -6.49
C PRO A 278 -8.39 17.21 -6.17
N ARG A 279 -9.35 18.02 -5.71
CA ARG A 279 -10.73 17.55 -5.43
C ARG A 279 -11.45 17.06 -6.66
N PHE A 280 -11.27 17.73 -7.80
CA PHE A 280 -11.87 17.32 -9.07
C PHE A 280 -11.31 15.96 -9.51
N THR A 281 -9.98 15.79 -9.41
CA THR A 281 -9.32 14.52 -9.76
C THR A 281 -9.75 13.37 -8.85
N ILE A 282 -9.92 13.63 -7.53
CA ILE A 282 -10.48 12.66 -6.58
C ILE A 282 -11.89 12.24 -7.02
N GLY A 283 -12.75 13.19 -7.39
CA GLY A 283 -14.11 12.90 -7.86
C GLY A 283 -14.13 12.00 -9.11
N ILE A 284 -13.25 12.25 -10.09
CA ILE A 284 -13.09 11.39 -11.27
C ILE A 284 -12.59 10.00 -10.87
N GLY A 285 -11.58 9.93 -9.98
CA GLY A 285 -11.05 8.67 -9.50
C GLY A 285 -12.12 7.81 -8.80
N MET A 286 -12.95 8.42 -7.96
CA MET A 286 -14.09 7.74 -7.32
C MET A 286 -15.13 7.28 -8.35
N GLY A 287 -15.45 8.11 -9.35
CA GLY A 287 -16.33 7.74 -10.46
C GLY A 287 -15.78 6.55 -11.24
N ALA A 288 -14.48 6.51 -11.50
CA ALA A 288 -13.82 5.38 -12.16
C ALA A 288 -13.94 4.08 -11.34
N VAL A 289 -13.75 4.14 -10.00
CA VAL A 289 -13.91 2.96 -9.12
C VAL A 289 -15.38 2.49 -9.06
N ILE A 290 -16.35 3.41 -9.00
CA ILE A 290 -17.78 3.05 -9.06
C ILE A 290 -18.07 2.35 -10.40
N LEU A 291 -17.61 2.92 -11.51
CA LEU A 291 -17.79 2.33 -12.84
C LEU A 291 -17.10 0.96 -12.95
N ALA A 292 -15.90 0.81 -12.33
CA ALA A 292 -15.21 -0.48 -12.24
C ALA A 292 -16.10 -1.54 -11.58
N TYR A 293 -16.68 -1.24 -10.42
CA TYR A 293 -17.52 -2.20 -9.70
C TYR A 293 -18.86 -2.47 -10.40
N VAL A 294 -19.45 -1.49 -11.08
CA VAL A 294 -20.62 -1.71 -11.94
C VAL A 294 -20.28 -2.64 -13.11
N CYS A 295 -19.14 -2.41 -13.76
CA CYS A 295 -18.65 -3.29 -14.82
C CYS A 295 -18.35 -4.71 -14.30
N LEU A 296 -17.69 -4.83 -13.14
CA LEU A 296 -17.40 -6.11 -12.49
C LEU A 296 -18.68 -6.86 -12.07
N LEU A 297 -19.72 -6.15 -11.65
CA LEU A 297 -21.01 -6.74 -11.31
C LEU A 297 -21.72 -7.31 -12.55
N GLY A 298 -21.71 -6.56 -13.66
CA GLY A 298 -22.37 -6.99 -14.89
C GLY A 298 -21.58 -7.98 -15.74
N PHE A 299 -20.25 -7.81 -15.77
CA PHE A 299 -19.36 -8.53 -16.70
C PHE A 299 -18.21 -9.27 -16.00
N GLY A 300 -18.20 -9.38 -14.66
CA GLY A 300 -17.11 -10.00 -13.89
C GLY A 300 -16.92 -11.49 -14.17
N TYR A 301 -17.91 -12.16 -14.74
CA TYR A 301 -17.79 -13.55 -15.19
C TYR A 301 -17.25 -13.70 -16.62
N VAL A 302 -16.76 -12.62 -17.22
CA VAL A 302 -16.08 -12.60 -18.53
C VAL A 302 -14.71 -11.97 -18.36
N LEU A 303 -13.65 -12.63 -18.87
CA LEU A 303 -12.26 -12.15 -18.70
C LEU A 303 -12.08 -10.70 -19.18
N ALA A 304 -12.68 -10.32 -20.31
CA ALA A 304 -12.62 -8.95 -20.80
C ALA A 304 -13.23 -7.93 -19.79
N GLY A 305 -14.35 -8.30 -19.16
CA GLY A 305 -14.98 -7.48 -18.12
C GLY A 305 -14.09 -7.33 -16.88
N LEU A 306 -13.42 -8.41 -16.45
CA LEU A 306 -12.43 -8.35 -15.38
C LEU A 306 -11.25 -7.43 -15.73
N VAL A 307 -10.72 -7.52 -16.95
CA VAL A 307 -9.62 -6.66 -17.41
C VAL A 307 -10.01 -5.19 -17.38
N VAL A 308 -11.19 -4.83 -17.94
CA VAL A 308 -11.70 -3.45 -17.93
C VAL A 308 -11.91 -2.98 -16.48
N GLY A 309 -12.52 -3.84 -15.64
CA GLY A 309 -12.75 -3.54 -14.24
C GLY A 309 -11.46 -3.24 -13.48
N VAL A 310 -10.40 -4.04 -13.65
CA VAL A 310 -9.07 -3.83 -13.04
C VAL A 310 -8.47 -2.50 -13.48
N ILE A 311 -8.47 -2.21 -14.78
CA ILE A 311 -7.90 -0.96 -15.30
C ILE A 311 -8.61 0.26 -14.68
N LEU A 312 -9.92 0.26 -14.65
CA LEU A 312 -10.70 1.35 -14.07
C LEU A 312 -10.48 1.48 -12.55
N LEU A 313 -10.42 0.34 -11.85
CA LEU A 313 -10.18 0.30 -10.41
C LEU A 313 -8.81 0.88 -10.07
N ASP A 314 -7.75 0.39 -10.69
CA ASP A 314 -6.37 0.83 -10.40
C ASP A 314 -6.16 2.28 -10.79
N LEU A 315 -6.68 2.71 -11.95
CA LEU A 315 -6.65 4.11 -12.40
C LEU A 315 -7.35 5.03 -11.39
N GLY A 316 -8.53 4.65 -10.92
CA GLY A 316 -9.31 5.44 -9.97
C GLY A 316 -8.62 5.55 -8.60
N VAL A 317 -8.12 4.42 -8.09
CA VAL A 317 -7.43 4.36 -6.78
C VAL A 317 -6.13 5.16 -6.82
N GLN A 318 -5.28 4.98 -7.83
CA GLN A 318 -4.01 5.69 -7.95
C GLN A 318 -4.20 7.20 -8.15
N SER A 319 -5.16 7.61 -9.00
CA SER A 319 -5.47 9.03 -9.20
C SER A 319 -5.92 9.71 -7.91
N THR A 320 -6.76 9.02 -7.14
CA THR A 320 -7.24 9.52 -5.84
C THR A 320 -6.13 9.56 -4.80
N GLN A 321 -5.29 8.53 -4.75
CA GLN A 321 -4.14 8.44 -3.84
C GLN A 321 -3.18 9.63 -4.04
N ILE A 322 -2.75 9.89 -5.28
CA ILE A 322 -1.84 10.98 -5.61
C ILE A 322 -2.46 12.34 -5.24
N SER A 323 -3.74 12.53 -5.57
CA SER A 323 -4.44 13.79 -5.30
C SER A 323 -4.64 14.04 -3.80
N ASN A 324 -4.95 12.99 -3.02
CA ASN A 324 -5.04 13.10 -1.56
C ASN A 324 -3.67 13.40 -0.94
N GLN A 325 -2.59 12.73 -1.39
CA GLN A 325 -1.24 13.01 -0.91
C GLN A 325 -0.83 14.46 -1.21
N ALA A 326 -1.12 14.97 -2.40
CA ALA A 326 -0.85 16.38 -2.73
C ALA A 326 -1.59 17.33 -1.76
N ARG A 327 -2.86 17.06 -1.44
CA ARG A 327 -3.65 17.87 -0.48
C ARG A 327 -3.08 17.85 0.93
N ILE A 328 -2.74 16.67 1.45
CA ILE A 328 -2.24 16.56 2.82
C ILE A 328 -0.82 17.11 2.98
N HIS A 329 0.01 17.00 1.95
CA HIS A 329 1.37 17.54 1.99
C HIS A 329 1.41 19.07 1.91
N ALA A 330 0.34 19.70 1.43
CA ALA A 330 0.18 21.16 1.42
C ALA A 330 -0.26 21.74 2.78
N ILE A 331 -0.61 20.90 3.78
CA ILE A 331 -1.10 21.39 5.08
C ILE A 331 0.02 22.02 5.92
N SER A 332 1.18 21.35 6.05
CA SER A 332 2.30 21.83 6.85
C SER A 332 3.59 21.11 6.47
N ASP A 333 4.63 21.88 6.18
CA ASP A 333 5.96 21.33 5.93
C ASP A 333 6.59 20.71 7.16
N GLU A 334 6.40 21.31 8.33
CA GLU A 334 6.96 20.85 9.61
C GLU A 334 6.32 19.53 10.08
N ALA A 335 5.01 19.37 9.89
CA ALA A 335 4.27 18.18 10.31
C ALA A 335 4.14 17.12 9.20
N ARG A 336 4.74 17.34 8.01
CA ARG A 336 4.54 16.52 6.80
C ARG A 336 4.68 15.02 7.05
N ASN A 337 5.74 14.58 7.74
CA ASN A 337 5.96 13.15 8.04
C ASN A 337 4.85 12.57 8.91
N ARG A 338 4.43 13.30 9.95
CA ARG A 338 3.37 12.87 10.87
C ARG A 338 2.01 12.81 10.17
N ILE A 339 1.71 13.81 9.35
CA ILE A 339 0.48 13.87 8.52
C ILE A 339 0.46 12.69 7.54
N ASN A 340 1.57 12.43 6.85
CA ASN A 340 1.68 11.29 5.94
C ASN A 340 1.52 9.94 6.67
N THR A 341 2.12 9.79 7.85
CA THR A 341 1.96 8.57 8.67
C THR A 341 0.49 8.32 9.02
N ILE A 342 -0.23 9.35 9.50
CA ILE A 342 -1.67 9.25 9.83
C ILE A 342 -2.47 8.83 8.60
N TYR A 343 -2.23 9.48 7.46
CA TYR A 343 -2.89 9.16 6.20
C TYR A 343 -2.63 7.72 5.75
N MET A 344 -1.37 7.29 5.74
CA MET A 344 -0.99 5.95 5.30
C MET A 344 -1.48 4.86 6.25
N VAL A 345 -1.46 5.08 7.56
CA VAL A 345 -2.07 4.16 8.54
C VAL A 345 -3.56 4.01 8.25
N SER A 346 -4.28 5.11 8.06
CA SER A 346 -5.71 5.07 7.71
C SER A 346 -5.96 4.36 6.37
N TYR A 347 -5.08 4.56 5.40
CA TYR A 347 -5.12 3.91 4.09
C TYR A 347 -5.05 2.39 4.25
N PHE A 348 -4.06 1.86 4.99
CA PHE A 348 -3.90 0.43 5.19
C PHE A 348 -4.92 -0.19 6.15
N VAL A 349 -5.43 0.57 7.12
CA VAL A 349 -6.60 0.14 7.92
C VAL A 349 -7.83 -0.04 7.01
N GLY A 350 -8.05 0.89 6.07
CA GLY A 350 -9.07 0.73 5.03
C GLY A 350 -8.84 -0.53 4.20
N GLY A 351 -7.61 -0.79 3.77
CA GLY A 351 -7.24 -2.01 3.05
C GLY A 351 -7.51 -3.29 3.85
N ALA A 352 -7.19 -3.30 5.13
CA ALA A 352 -7.49 -4.43 6.03
C ALA A 352 -8.99 -4.69 6.12
N LEU A 353 -9.79 -3.64 6.32
CA LEU A 353 -11.25 -3.72 6.31
C LEU A 353 -11.77 -4.25 4.97
N GLY A 354 -11.21 -3.76 3.85
CA GLY A 354 -11.56 -4.21 2.52
C GLY A 354 -11.25 -5.70 2.29
N SER A 355 -10.06 -6.16 2.69
CA SER A 355 -9.69 -7.58 2.58
C SER A 355 -10.62 -8.47 3.41
N TRP A 356 -10.94 -8.05 4.63
CA TRP A 356 -11.86 -8.78 5.49
C TRP A 356 -13.28 -8.83 4.92
N VAL A 357 -13.86 -7.67 4.61
CA VAL A 357 -15.21 -7.57 4.04
C VAL A 357 -15.29 -8.30 2.71
N GLY A 358 -14.26 -8.18 1.86
CA GLY A 358 -14.19 -8.87 0.56
C GLY A 358 -14.25 -10.38 0.71
N SER A 359 -13.36 -10.96 1.53
CA SER A 359 -13.33 -12.42 1.76
C SER A 359 -14.61 -12.93 2.42
N PHE A 360 -15.16 -12.19 3.39
CA PHE A 360 -16.43 -12.52 4.03
C PHE A 360 -17.59 -12.49 3.01
N SER A 361 -17.66 -11.40 2.21
CA SER A 361 -18.71 -11.24 1.20
C SER A 361 -18.63 -12.32 0.12
N TYR A 362 -17.41 -12.70 -0.30
CA TYR A 362 -17.23 -13.77 -1.27
C TYR A 362 -17.71 -15.12 -0.71
N ALA A 363 -17.35 -15.45 0.53
CA ALA A 363 -17.72 -16.72 1.15
C ALA A 363 -19.24 -16.90 1.33
N HIS A 364 -20.00 -15.81 1.54
CA HIS A 364 -21.44 -15.89 1.85
C HIS A 364 -22.33 -15.50 0.65
N PHE A 365 -21.89 -14.60 -0.21
CA PHE A 365 -22.69 -13.99 -1.27
C PHE A 365 -22.03 -14.08 -2.65
N GLY A 366 -20.88 -14.77 -2.76
CA GLY A 366 -20.11 -14.91 -3.99
C GLY A 366 -19.65 -13.56 -4.57
N TRP A 367 -19.41 -13.56 -5.86
CA TRP A 367 -18.89 -12.38 -6.56
C TRP A 367 -19.80 -11.14 -6.50
N THR A 368 -21.12 -11.36 -6.51
CA THR A 368 -22.09 -10.26 -6.36
C THR A 368 -21.90 -9.53 -5.03
N GLY A 369 -21.71 -10.28 -3.94
CA GLY A 369 -21.42 -9.71 -2.61
C GLY A 369 -20.15 -8.87 -2.61
N VAL A 370 -19.09 -9.32 -3.29
CA VAL A 370 -17.83 -8.57 -3.44
C VAL A 370 -18.07 -7.23 -4.15
N CYS A 371 -18.83 -7.25 -5.25
CA CYS A 371 -19.11 -6.03 -6.00
C CYS A 371 -19.94 -5.02 -5.18
N ILE A 372 -20.94 -5.51 -4.45
CA ILE A 372 -21.76 -4.67 -3.55
C ILE A 372 -20.90 -4.09 -2.44
N ALA A 373 -20.04 -4.88 -1.82
CA ALA A 373 -19.11 -4.41 -0.78
C ALA A 373 -18.20 -3.30 -1.31
N GLY A 374 -17.63 -3.47 -2.51
CA GLY A 374 -16.83 -2.44 -3.16
C GLY A 374 -17.61 -1.15 -3.43
N LEU A 375 -18.86 -1.23 -3.89
CA LEU A 375 -19.73 -0.06 -4.09
C LEU A 375 -20.04 0.64 -2.76
N LEU A 376 -20.28 -0.10 -1.68
CA LEU A 376 -20.54 0.47 -0.36
C LEU A 376 -19.35 1.28 0.16
N THR A 377 -18.12 0.81 -0.05
CA THR A 377 -16.92 1.59 0.32
C THR A 377 -16.89 2.93 -0.44
N GLN A 378 -17.33 2.95 -1.70
CA GLN A 378 -17.37 4.17 -2.51
C GLN A 378 -18.45 5.14 -2.04
N LEU A 379 -19.60 4.67 -1.59
CA LEU A 379 -20.63 5.53 -1.00
C LEU A 379 -20.10 6.28 0.23
N ILE A 380 -19.32 5.59 1.07
CA ILE A 380 -18.68 6.23 2.24
C ILE A 380 -17.65 7.27 1.79
N ALA A 381 -16.84 6.95 0.77
CA ALA A 381 -15.85 7.88 0.23
C ALA A 381 -16.50 9.13 -0.38
N VAL A 382 -17.57 8.95 -1.17
CA VAL A 382 -18.37 10.06 -1.74
C VAL A 382 -18.97 10.92 -0.64
N TYR A 383 -19.55 10.31 0.39
CA TYR A 383 -20.09 11.04 1.53
C TYR A 383 -19.01 11.92 2.21
N ALA A 384 -17.82 11.35 2.45
CA ALA A 384 -16.70 12.10 3.03
C ALA A 384 -16.30 13.30 2.16
N GLN A 385 -16.20 13.09 0.84
CA GLN A 385 -15.85 14.12 -0.14
C GLN A 385 -16.90 15.26 -0.19
N VAL A 386 -18.18 14.94 -0.23
CA VAL A 386 -19.27 15.92 -0.28
C VAL A 386 -19.33 16.71 1.02
N ARG A 387 -19.23 16.06 2.17
CA ARG A 387 -19.21 16.72 3.48
C ARG A 387 -18.03 17.67 3.62
N GLY A 388 -16.84 17.26 3.18
CA GLY A 388 -15.65 18.11 3.20
C GLY A 388 -15.79 19.33 2.30
N ARG A 389 -16.37 19.18 1.10
CA ARG A 389 -16.64 20.29 0.19
C ARG A 389 -17.60 21.32 0.78
N ARG A 390 -18.68 20.87 1.43
CA ARG A 390 -19.64 21.77 2.09
C ARG A 390 -18.98 22.61 3.20
N ARG A 391 -18.07 22.02 3.97
CA ARG A 391 -17.32 22.74 5.02
C ARG A 391 -16.41 23.83 4.46
N GLU A 392 -15.68 23.54 3.37
CA GLU A 392 -14.81 24.56 2.73
C GLU A 392 -15.61 25.73 2.12
N LEU A 393 -16.80 25.44 1.57
CA LEU A 393 -17.68 26.50 1.03
C LEU A 393 -18.24 27.36 2.16
N GLY A 394 -18.66 26.77 3.28
CA GLY A 394 -19.13 27.50 4.45
C GLY A 394 -18.06 28.42 5.05
N SER A 395 -16.84 27.94 5.22
CA SER A 395 -15.74 28.75 5.76
C SER A 395 -15.30 29.90 4.85
N ARG A 396 -15.51 29.79 3.54
CA ARG A 396 -15.24 30.90 2.58
C ARG A 396 -16.32 31.98 2.61
N SER A 397 -17.57 31.62 2.94
CA SER A 397 -18.67 32.59 3.03
C SER A 397 -18.65 33.39 4.34
N GLU A 398 -17.92 32.92 5.36
CA GLU A 398 -17.77 33.56 6.67
C GLU A 398 -16.49 34.43 6.79
N ALA A 399 -15.58 34.37 5.79
CA ALA A 399 -14.40 35.24 5.79
C ALA A 399 -14.82 36.67 5.40
N PRO A 400 -14.58 37.68 6.26
CA PRO A 400 -14.87 39.08 5.92
C PRO A 400 -14.04 39.51 4.71
N ALA A 401 -14.67 40.30 3.82
CA ALA A 401 -14.10 40.86 2.60
C ALA A 401 -12.97 41.86 2.91
#